data_5577d6e0290d81df38116787f6abdaf6
#
_entry.id   5577d6e0290d81df38116787f6abdaf6
#
_cell.length_a   1.000
_cell.length_b   1.000
_cell.length_c   1.000
_cell.angle_alpha   90.00
_cell.angle_beta   90.00
_cell.angle_gamma   90.00
#
_symmetry.space_group_name_H-M   'P 1'
#
loop_
_entity.id
_entity.type
_entity.pdbx_description
1 polymer ?
#
loop_
_entity_poly.entity_id
_entity_poly.type
_entity_poly.pdbx_seq_one_letter_code
_entity_poly.pdbx_strand_id
1 'polypeptide(L)'
;SGSAMCRVPLLLLLLLGSGRADSPRGKQRAARPREVLEAYNGVCLQGPSGVPGRDGNPGTNGIPGTPGIPGRDGAKGEKGECMRESVEESWTPNFKQCSWSALNYGIDLGKIAECTFTKMRSNSALRVLFSGSLRLKCRSACCQRWYFTFNGAECAGPLPIEAIIYLDQGSPELNSTINIHRTSSVEGLCEGINAGLVDIAIWVGTCSDYPRGDASTGWNSVSRIIIEELPK
;
A
#
# COMPACT_ATOMS: atom_id res chain seq x y z
N SER A 1 -24.50 -25.77 50.30
CA SER A 1 -25.07 -26.93 49.61
C SER A 1 -25.23 -26.66 48.13
N GLY A 2 -24.46 -27.38 47.33
CA GLY A 2 -24.77 -28.08 46.16
C GLY A 2 -23.90 -27.72 44.96
N SER A 3 -22.74 -28.35 44.86
CA SER A 3 -21.93 -28.43 43.65
C SER A 3 -22.64 -29.23 42.57
N ALA A 4 -22.56 -28.80 41.32
CA ALA A 4 -22.78 -29.67 40.17
C ALA A 4 -21.65 -29.47 39.13
N MET A 5 -20.68 -30.38 39.20
CA MET A 5 -19.68 -30.62 38.18
C MET A 5 -20.35 -31.32 36.97
N CYS A 6 -20.29 -30.75 35.78
CA CYS A 6 -20.64 -31.44 34.54
C CYS A 6 -19.35 -31.98 33.90
N ARG A 7 -19.14 -33.30 34.01
CA ARG A 7 -18.11 -34.05 33.29
C ARG A 7 -18.64 -34.45 31.91
N VAL A 8 -17.95 -34.16 30.85
CA VAL A 8 -18.19 -34.70 29.51
C VAL A 8 -17.13 -35.77 29.22
N PRO A 9 -17.52 -36.94 28.74
CA PRO A 9 -16.59 -38.05 28.52
C PRO A 9 -15.88 -37.94 27.15
N LEU A 10 -14.62 -38.28 27.19
CA LEU A 10 -13.70 -38.49 26.08
C LEU A 10 -14.15 -39.73 25.28
N LEU A 11 -14.54 -39.58 24.04
CA LEU A 11 -14.78 -40.72 23.14
C LEU A 11 -13.62 -40.78 22.12
N LEU A 12 -12.81 -41.79 22.35
CA LEU A 12 -11.70 -42.24 21.51
C LEU A 12 -12.29 -43.06 20.35
N LEU A 13 -12.11 -42.64 19.10
CA LEU A 13 -12.39 -43.42 17.91
C LEU A 13 -11.16 -43.51 17.01
N LEU A 14 -10.44 -44.62 17.23
CA LEU A 14 -9.43 -45.15 16.32
C LEU A 14 -10.16 -45.77 15.10
N LEU A 15 -9.89 -45.31 13.90
CA LEU A 15 -10.09 -46.06 12.67
C LEU A 15 -8.83 -46.02 11.82
N LEU A 16 -8.17 -47.14 11.77
CA LEU A 16 -7.13 -47.53 10.83
C LEU A 16 -7.70 -47.63 9.43
N GLY A 17 -7.10 -46.95 8.48
CA GLY A 17 -7.41 -47.10 7.04
C GLY A 17 -6.16 -46.80 6.24
N SER A 18 -5.35 -47.82 5.98
CA SER A 18 -4.24 -47.80 5.05
C SER A 18 -4.75 -47.75 3.60
N GLY A 19 -4.40 -46.67 2.88
CA GLY A 19 -4.60 -46.56 1.44
C GLY A 19 -3.41 -45.85 0.82
N ARG A 20 -2.42 -46.63 0.38
CA ARG A 20 -1.32 -46.14 -0.46
C ARG A 20 -1.87 -45.90 -1.85
N ALA A 21 -1.82 -44.68 -2.33
CA ALA A 21 -1.93 -44.34 -3.75
C ALA A 21 -0.68 -43.55 -4.13
N ASP A 22 0.24 -44.22 -4.79
CA ASP A 22 1.36 -43.59 -5.47
C ASP A 22 0.84 -42.71 -6.61
N SER A 23 1.11 -41.43 -6.55
CA SER A 23 0.95 -40.51 -7.68
C SER A 23 2.34 -39.93 -8.04
N PRO A 24 2.71 -39.91 -9.32
CA PRO A 24 4.06 -39.53 -9.72
C PRO A 24 4.24 -38.02 -9.48
N ARG A 25 5.19 -37.66 -8.61
CA ARG A 25 5.67 -36.30 -8.41
C ARG A 25 6.35 -35.80 -9.69
N GLY A 26 5.58 -35.17 -10.55
CA GLY A 26 6.11 -34.23 -11.52
C GLY A 26 6.70 -33.04 -10.77
N LYS A 27 8.03 -32.94 -10.80
CA LYS A 27 8.74 -31.76 -10.32
C LYS A 27 8.36 -30.58 -11.23
N GLN A 28 7.35 -29.80 -10.87
CA GLN A 28 7.16 -28.47 -11.43
C GLN A 28 8.34 -27.62 -10.92
N ARG A 29 9.29 -27.36 -11.81
CA ARG A 29 10.31 -26.32 -11.62
C ARG A 29 9.56 -25.00 -11.49
N ALA A 30 9.60 -24.38 -10.32
CA ALA A 30 9.17 -22.99 -10.17
C ALA A 30 9.97 -22.15 -11.18
N ALA A 31 9.30 -21.56 -12.16
CA ALA A 31 9.90 -20.63 -13.09
C ALA A 31 10.52 -19.48 -12.31
N ARG A 32 11.77 -19.15 -12.63
CA ARG A 32 12.47 -18.02 -11.99
C ARG A 32 11.73 -16.71 -12.34
N PRO A 33 11.67 -15.72 -11.45
CA PRO A 33 10.95 -14.47 -11.71
C PRO A 33 11.36 -13.75 -13.01
N ARG A 34 12.55 -14.05 -13.54
CA ARG A 34 13.08 -13.48 -14.77
C ARG A 34 12.42 -14.03 -16.05
N GLU A 35 11.96 -15.30 -16.03
CA GLU A 35 11.29 -15.93 -17.19
C GLU A 35 9.85 -15.42 -17.37
N VAL A 36 9.21 -14.99 -16.30
CA VAL A 36 7.84 -14.42 -16.36
C VAL A 36 7.86 -13.00 -16.97
N LEU A 37 8.94 -12.25 -16.79
CA LEU A 37 9.06 -10.90 -17.35
C LEU A 37 9.31 -10.93 -18.87
N GLU A 38 10.02 -11.94 -19.40
CA GLU A 38 10.25 -12.08 -20.84
C GLU A 38 9.01 -12.52 -21.62
N ALA A 39 8.08 -13.22 -20.98
CA ALA A 39 6.83 -13.65 -21.61
C ALA A 39 5.82 -12.50 -21.82
N TYR A 40 5.93 -11.41 -21.05
CA TYR A 40 5.03 -10.25 -21.18
C TYR A 40 5.51 -9.21 -22.21
N ASN A 41 6.77 -9.23 -22.59
CA ASN A 41 7.38 -8.25 -23.51
C ASN A 41 7.27 -8.63 -25.01
N GLY A 42 6.45 -9.61 -25.38
CA GLY A 42 6.47 -10.21 -26.71
C GLY A 42 5.18 -10.16 -27.52
N VAL A 43 4.16 -9.43 -27.12
CA VAL A 43 2.96 -9.29 -27.96
C VAL A 43 3.11 -8.09 -28.92
N CYS A 44 3.93 -8.27 -29.96
CA CYS A 44 3.83 -7.41 -31.13
C CYS A 44 2.61 -7.83 -31.94
N LEU A 45 1.62 -6.95 -32.05
CA LEU A 45 0.50 -7.17 -32.94
C LEU A 45 1.02 -7.16 -34.38
N GLN A 46 0.75 -8.25 -35.12
CA GLN A 46 1.09 -8.35 -36.54
C GLN A 46 0.27 -7.33 -37.29
N GLY A 47 0.92 -6.47 -38.08
CA GLY A 47 0.24 -5.50 -38.94
C GLY A 47 -0.67 -6.18 -39.98
N PRO A 48 -1.67 -5.48 -40.49
CA PRO A 48 -2.57 -6.00 -41.52
C PRO A 48 -1.79 -6.40 -42.75
N SER A 49 -2.25 -7.48 -43.45
CA SER A 49 -1.69 -7.92 -44.71
C SER A 49 -1.72 -6.79 -45.75
N GLY A 50 -0.67 -6.67 -46.57
CA GLY A 50 -0.61 -5.70 -47.65
C GLY A 50 -1.78 -5.85 -48.66
N VAL A 51 -2.18 -4.74 -49.29
CA VAL A 51 -3.22 -4.75 -50.29
C VAL A 51 -2.79 -5.54 -51.53
N PRO A 52 -3.71 -6.27 -52.20
CA PRO A 52 -3.42 -6.96 -53.45
C PRO A 52 -2.84 -6.01 -54.50
N GLY A 53 -1.92 -6.54 -55.32
CA GLY A 53 -1.36 -5.77 -56.45
C GLY A 53 -2.45 -5.41 -57.47
N ARG A 54 -2.24 -4.31 -58.19
CA ARG A 54 -3.16 -3.85 -59.25
C ARG A 54 -3.16 -4.83 -60.40
N ASP A 55 -4.34 -5.01 -61.05
CA ASP A 55 -4.48 -5.76 -62.27
C ASP A 55 -3.61 -5.15 -63.40
N GLY A 56 -3.07 -6.02 -64.24
CA GLY A 56 -2.30 -5.59 -65.41
C GLY A 56 -3.15 -4.82 -66.40
N ASN A 57 -2.54 -3.83 -67.13
CA ASN A 57 -3.21 -3.06 -68.16
C ASN A 57 -3.75 -3.96 -69.29
N PRO A 58 -4.96 -3.68 -69.80
CA PRO A 58 -5.51 -4.38 -71.00
C PRO A 58 -4.56 -4.25 -72.18
N GLY A 59 -4.33 -5.38 -72.87
CA GLY A 59 -3.54 -5.38 -74.11
C GLY A 59 -4.24 -4.61 -75.24
N THR A 60 -3.45 -3.93 -76.10
CA THR A 60 -3.89 -3.26 -77.32
C THR A 60 -4.40 -4.28 -78.31
N ASN A 61 -5.48 -3.90 -79.05
CA ASN A 61 -6.23 -4.75 -80.00
C ASN A 61 -5.31 -5.57 -80.98
N GLY A 62 -5.29 -6.84 -80.76
CA GLY A 62 -4.67 -7.85 -81.57
C GLY A 62 -5.26 -9.23 -81.22
N ILE A 63 -5.09 -10.25 -82.06
CA ILE A 63 -5.56 -11.60 -81.87
C ILE A 63 -5.49 -11.98 -80.39
N PRO A 64 -6.52 -12.67 -79.83
CA PRO A 64 -6.50 -13.00 -78.41
C PRO A 64 -5.21 -13.67 -77.99
N GLY A 65 -4.36 -12.98 -77.28
CA GLY A 65 -3.13 -13.54 -76.74
C GLY A 65 -3.45 -14.45 -75.56
N THR A 66 -2.55 -15.39 -75.27
CA THR A 66 -2.63 -16.21 -74.05
C THR A 66 -2.78 -15.34 -72.82
N PRO A 67 -3.61 -15.74 -71.84
CA PRO A 67 -3.76 -15.00 -70.59
C PRO A 67 -2.36 -14.68 -69.98
N GLY A 68 -2.17 -13.44 -69.54
CA GLY A 68 -0.95 -13.03 -68.86
C GLY A 68 -0.73 -13.86 -67.59
N ILE A 69 0.53 -14.10 -67.26
CA ILE A 69 0.89 -14.76 -66.02
C ILE A 69 0.42 -13.92 -64.82
N PRO A 70 -0.07 -14.55 -63.77
CA PRO A 70 -0.47 -13.81 -62.54
C PRO A 70 0.64 -12.86 -62.06
N GLY A 71 0.29 -11.70 -61.59
CA GLY A 71 1.21 -10.77 -60.97
C GLY A 71 1.93 -11.42 -59.75
N ARG A 72 3.17 -11.02 -59.56
CA ARG A 72 3.93 -11.49 -58.39
C ARG A 72 3.26 -10.98 -57.11
N ASP A 73 3.29 -11.78 -56.07
CA ASP A 73 2.85 -11.39 -54.73
C ASP A 73 3.57 -10.09 -54.31
N GLY A 74 2.84 -9.19 -53.68
CA GLY A 74 3.42 -7.95 -53.12
C GLY A 74 4.52 -8.29 -52.12
N ALA A 75 5.53 -7.42 -52.02
CA ALA A 75 6.57 -7.54 -51.06
C ALA A 75 5.99 -7.68 -49.66
N LYS A 76 6.55 -8.60 -48.88
CA LYS A 76 6.18 -8.77 -47.45
C LYS A 76 6.31 -7.44 -46.73
N GLY A 77 5.27 -7.01 -46.08
CA GLY A 77 5.29 -5.75 -45.31
C GLY A 77 6.45 -5.72 -44.31
N GLU A 78 7.05 -4.57 -44.13
CA GLU A 78 8.12 -4.38 -43.15
C GLU A 78 7.62 -4.74 -41.76
N LYS A 79 8.51 -5.32 -40.97
CA LYS A 79 8.23 -5.65 -39.58
C LYS A 79 7.92 -4.36 -38.85
N GLY A 80 6.69 -4.23 -38.30
CA GLY A 80 6.32 -3.08 -37.52
C GLY A 80 7.33 -2.84 -36.41
N GLU A 81 7.75 -1.60 -36.25
CA GLU A 81 8.53 -1.18 -35.10
C GLU A 81 7.65 -1.35 -33.88
N CYS A 82 8.04 -2.29 -33.00
CA CYS A 82 7.46 -2.32 -31.67
C CYS A 82 7.94 -1.03 -30.99
N MET A 83 7.04 -0.06 -30.79
CA MET A 83 7.32 0.99 -29.83
C MET A 83 7.61 0.27 -28.52
N ARG A 84 8.87 0.21 -28.14
CA ARG A 84 9.23 0.07 -26.74
C ARG A 84 8.73 1.37 -26.10
N GLU A 85 7.49 1.38 -25.66
CA GLU A 85 7.18 2.25 -24.54
C GLU A 85 8.30 1.97 -23.54
N SER A 86 9.07 3.02 -23.27
CA SER A 86 10.06 2.97 -22.19
C SER A 86 9.29 2.36 -21.03
N VAL A 87 9.63 1.12 -20.65
CA VAL A 87 9.04 0.50 -19.48
C VAL A 87 9.41 1.48 -18.38
N GLU A 88 8.46 2.36 -18.05
CA GLU A 88 8.57 3.17 -16.86
C GLU A 88 8.93 2.19 -15.79
N GLU A 89 10.07 2.40 -15.19
CA GLU A 89 10.67 1.51 -14.22
C GLU A 89 9.58 1.09 -13.25
N SER A 90 9.11 -0.16 -13.40
CA SER A 90 7.87 -0.64 -12.79
C SER A 90 7.95 -0.31 -11.30
N TRP A 91 7.01 0.52 -10.82
CA TRP A 91 6.98 0.94 -9.43
C TRP A 91 6.85 -0.30 -8.53
N THR A 92 7.90 -0.60 -7.78
CA THR A 92 7.85 -1.65 -6.78
C THR A 92 7.32 -1.06 -5.47
N PRO A 93 6.27 -1.65 -4.87
CA PRO A 93 5.75 -1.19 -3.60
C PRO A 93 6.84 -1.19 -2.52
N ASN A 94 7.01 -0.06 -1.86
CA ASN A 94 7.92 0.09 -0.73
C ASN A 94 7.11 0.54 0.48
N PHE A 95 6.96 -0.35 1.47
CA PHE A 95 6.17 -0.08 2.66
C PHE A 95 6.78 -0.75 3.88
N LYS A 96 6.44 -0.22 5.05
CA LYS A 96 6.81 -0.79 6.35
C LYS A 96 5.71 -0.57 7.37
N GLN A 97 5.55 -1.52 8.27
CA GLN A 97 4.72 -1.37 9.45
C GLN A 97 5.56 -1.60 10.70
N CYS A 98 5.49 -0.67 11.63
CA CYS A 98 5.94 -0.85 13.00
C CYS A 98 4.71 -0.96 13.91
N SER A 99 4.76 -1.84 14.91
CA SER A 99 3.64 -2.05 15.82
C SER A 99 4.12 -2.28 17.23
N TRP A 100 3.32 -1.82 18.18
CA TRP A 100 3.58 -1.91 19.61
C TRP A 100 2.32 -2.34 20.35
N SER A 101 2.47 -3.16 21.35
CA SER A 101 1.41 -3.46 22.31
C SER A 101 1.54 -2.55 23.51
N ALA A 102 0.42 -1.99 23.95
CA ALA A 102 0.33 -1.22 25.20
C ALA A 102 1.33 -0.04 25.28
N LEU A 103 1.32 0.86 24.29
CA LEU A 103 2.12 2.11 24.31
C LEU A 103 1.70 3.10 25.41
N ASN A 104 0.94 2.67 26.37
CA ASN A 104 0.42 3.56 27.41
C ASN A 104 1.51 3.92 28.43
N TYR A 105 2.02 5.08 28.36
CA TYR A 105 3.06 5.53 29.28
C TYR A 105 2.78 6.89 29.91
N GLY A 106 1.52 7.37 29.80
CA GLY A 106 1.13 8.66 30.38
C GLY A 106 1.97 9.82 29.85
N ILE A 107 2.40 9.74 28.59
CA ILE A 107 3.14 10.80 27.93
C ILE A 107 2.14 11.86 27.45
N ASP A 108 2.09 12.97 28.15
CA ASP A 108 1.26 14.13 27.80
C ASP A 108 1.93 15.05 26.78
N LEU A 109 3.27 15.00 26.72
CA LEU A 109 4.11 15.80 25.84
C LEU A 109 5.35 15.00 25.46
N GLY A 110 5.62 14.88 24.17
CA GLY A 110 6.83 14.26 23.68
C GLY A 110 6.61 13.17 22.64
N LYS A 111 7.69 12.49 22.31
CA LYS A 111 7.70 11.39 21.35
C LYS A 111 7.02 10.15 21.93
N ILE A 112 6.06 9.60 21.21
CA ILE A 112 5.32 8.39 21.59
C ILE A 112 6.01 7.14 21.03
N ALA A 113 6.28 7.13 19.73
CA ALA A 113 6.91 6.01 19.04
C ALA A 113 7.61 6.48 17.77
N GLU A 114 8.54 5.66 17.29
CA GLU A 114 9.34 5.93 16.10
C GLU A 114 9.47 4.68 15.24
N CYS A 115 9.45 4.87 13.93
CA CYS A 115 9.60 3.81 12.93
C CYS A 115 10.55 4.30 11.84
N THR A 116 11.75 3.76 11.76
CA THR A 116 12.72 4.10 10.72
C THR A 116 12.35 3.42 9.40
N PHE A 117 12.37 4.17 8.30
CA PHE A 117 11.99 3.74 6.96
C PHE A 117 13.07 4.06 5.95
N THR A 118 13.35 3.17 5.00
CA THR A 118 14.26 3.45 3.88
C THR A 118 13.45 3.91 2.67
N LYS A 119 13.47 5.21 2.39
CA LYS A 119 12.85 5.81 1.21
C LYS A 119 13.72 5.58 -0.01
N MET A 120 13.18 5.03 -1.08
CA MET A 120 13.95 4.62 -2.26
C MET A 120 14.15 5.75 -3.26
N ARG A 121 13.23 6.70 -3.37
CA ARG A 121 13.23 7.74 -4.41
C ARG A 121 13.00 9.13 -3.83
N SER A 122 13.71 10.13 -4.34
CA SER A 122 13.56 11.52 -3.89
C SER A 122 12.30 12.19 -4.43
N ASN A 123 11.78 11.74 -5.56
CA ASN A 123 10.60 12.27 -6.23
C ASN A 123 9.28 11.56 -5.87
N SER A 124 9.24 10.82 -4.79
CA SER A 124 8.06 10.12 -4.27
C SER A 124 7.54 10.83 -3.02
N ALA A 125 6.26 10.58 -2.70
CA ALA A 125 5.65 10.99 -1.44
C ALA A 125 5.68 9.85 -0.41
N LEU A 126 5.69 10.19 0.87
CA LEU A 126 5.47 9.23 1.97
C LEU A 126 4.06 9.37 2.50
N ARG A 127 3.28 8.31 2.42
CA ARG A 127 2.04 8.16 3.17
C ARG A 127 2.37 7.59 4.53
N VAL A 128 1.90 8.24 5.58
CA VAL A 128 2.03 7.75 6.95
C VAL A 128 0.66 7.63 7.59
N LEU A 129 0.47 6.56 8.35
CA LEU A 129 -0.75 6.29 9.10
C LEU A 129 -0.37 5.81 10.49
N PHE A 130 -0.76 6.55 11.53
CA PHE A 130 -0.83 6.03 12.88
C PHE A 130 -2.24 5.55 13.18
N SER A 131 -2.37 4.34 13.71
CA SER A 131 -3.63 3.77 14.18
C SER A 131 -3.44 3.25 15.59
N GLY A 132 -4.24 3.75 16.53
CA GLY A 132 -4.16 3.38 17.92
C GLY A 132 -5.23 4.04 18.78
N SER A 133 -5.24 3.71 20.07
CA SER A 133 -6.11 4.34 21.05
C SER A 133 -5.52 5.67 21.49
N LEU A 134 -6.29 6.74 21.36
CA LEU A 134 -5.96 8.07 21.90
C LEU A 134 -6.89 8.37 23.08
N ARG A 135 -6.32 8.88 24.15
CA ARG A 135 -7.07 9.27 25.35
C ARG A 135 -6.74 10.70 25.71
N LEU A 136 -7.76 11.43 26.09
CA LEU A 136 -7.63 12.75 26.70
C LEU A 136 -8.58 12.86 27.89
N LYS A 137 -8.08 13.41 29.02
CA LYS A 137 -8.81 13.64 30.23
C LYS A 137 -8.53 15.04 30.74
N CYS A 138 -9.57 15.79 31.07
CA CYS A 138 -9.48 17.10 31.73
C CYS A 138 -10.76 17.47 32.49
N ARG A 139 -10.64 18.50 33.36
CA ARG A 139 -11.78 19.09 34.08
C ARG A 139 -12.31 20.35 33.44
N SER A 140 -11.45 21.14 32.85
CA SER A 140 -11.77 22.33 32.08
C SER A 140 -11.46 22.10 30.62
N ALA A 141 -11.71 23.07 29.76
CA ALA A 141 -11.33 22.98 28.36
C ALA A 141 -9.84 22.64 28.23
N CYS A 142 -9.53 21.65 27.40
CA CYS A 142 -8.18 21.25 27.09
C CYS A 142 -8.05 20.73 25.65
N CYS A 143 -6.86 20.82 25.11
CA CYS A 143 -6.56 20.36 23.76
C CYS A 143 -5.23 19.65 23.70
N GLN A 144 -5.23 18.48 23.04
CA GLN A 144 -4.00 17.74 22.72
C GLN A 144 -3.92 17.48 21.22
N ARG A 145 -2.70 17.46 20.75
CA ARG A 145 -2.36 17.28 19.34
C ARG A 145 -1.47 16.06 19.19
N TRP A 146 -1.80 15.13 18.30
CA TRP A 146 -0.93 14.04 17.85
C TRP A 146 -0.46 14.35 16.45
N TYR A 147 0.86 14.30 16.22
CA TYR A 147 1.44 14.72 14.95
C TYR A 147 2.67 13.92 14.58
N PHE A 148 2.94 13.86 13.28
CA PHE A 148 4.13 13.20 12.76
C PHE A 148 5.30 14.14 12.57
N THR A 149 6.51 13.60 12.80
CA THR A 149 7.77 14.20 12.39
C THR A 149 8.56 13.26 11.49
N PHE A 150 9.34 13.84 10.59
CA PHE A 150 10.25 13.17 9.65
C PHE A 150 11.66 13.71 9.92
N ASN A 151 12.58 12.85 10.38
CA ASN A 151 13.91 13.26 10.85
C ASN A 151 13.86 14.41 11.88
N GLY A 152 12.85 14.37 12.77
CA GLY A 152 12.68 15.37 13.84
C GLY A 152 11.92 16.64 13.45
N ALA A 153 11.60 16.87 12.18
CA ALA A 153 10.82 18.02 11.72
C ALA A 153 9.42 17.59 11.26
N GLU A 154 8.42 18.46 11.45
CA GLU A 154 7.09 18.24 10.89
C GLU A 154 7.10 18.35 9.37
N CYS A 155 6.10 17.73 8.72
CA CYS A 155 5.96 17.82 7.28
C CYS A 155 5.69 19.26 6.85
N ALA A 156 6.49 19.77 5.91
CA ALA A 156 6.33 21.09 5.33
C ALA A 156 5.60 21.09 3.98
N GLY A 157 5.47 19.94 3.37
CA GLY A 157 4.83 19.80 2.06
C GLY A 157 3.82 18.66 1.99
N PRO A 158 2.53 18.92 1.86
CA PRO A 158 1.92 20.26 1.76
C PRO A 158 1.68 20.93 3.12
N LEU A 159 1.42 20.15 4.19
CA LEU A 159 1.08 20.65 5.54
C LEU A 159 1.51 19.63 6.60
N PRO A 160 1.59 20.04 7.88
CA PRO A 160 1.77 19.12 9.00
C PRO A 160 0.70 18.01 8.99
N ILE A 161 1.11 16.82 9.40
CA ILE A 161 0.21 15.66 9.52
C ILE A 161 -0.13 15.50 10.99
N GLU A 162 -1.36 15.86 11.33
CA GLU A 162 -1.79 15.91 12.72
C GLU A 162 -3.27 15.57 12.91
N ALA A 163 -3.63 15.25 14.14
CA ALA A 163 -5.00 15.20 14.63
C ALA A 163 -5.07 15.78 16.02
N ILE A 164 -6.17 16.44 16.33
CA ILE A 164 -6.40 17.04 17.65
C ILE A 164 -7.60 16.40 18.35
N ILE A 165 -7.54 16.35 19.68
CA ILE A 165 -8.71 16.12 20.52
C ILE A 165 -8.88 17.36 21.39
N TYR A 166 -10.02 18.01 21.25
CA TYR A 166 -10.45 19.11 22.07
C TYR A 166 -11.63 18.67 22.94
N LEU A 167 -11.54 18.95 24.22
CA LEU A 167 -12.60 18.70 25.21
C LEU A 167 -12.99 19.98 25.85
N ASP A 168 -14.31 20.23 25.90
CA ASP A 168 -14.90 21.36 26.62
C ASP A 168 -16.20 20.90 27.25
N GLN A 169 -16.42 21.27 28.51
CA GLN A 169 -17.66 20.97 29.22
C GLN A 169 -18.75 22.02 28.98
N GLY A 170 -18.40 23.12 28.32
CA GLY A 170 -19.33 24.23 28.06
C GLY A 170 -19.70 25.07 29.28
N SER A 171 -19.53 24.55 30.49
CA SER A 171 -19.79 25.29 31.74
C SER A 171 -18.76 24.95 32.82
N PRO A 172 -18.07 25.93 33.37
CA PRO A 172 -17.11 25.71 34.45
C PRO A 172 -17.77 25.24 35.77
N GLU A 173 -19.10 25.36 35.89
CA GLU A 173 -19.83 24.92 37.04
C GLU A 173 -20.02 23.41 37.09
N LEU A 174 -19.91 22.73 35.97
CA LEU A 174 -19.90 21.28 35.89
C LEU A 174 -18.57 20.75 36.41
N ASN A 175 -18.46 20.58 37.73
CA ASN A 175 -17.25 20.05 38.39
C ASN A 175 -17.04 18.55 38.09
N SER A 176 -17.17 18.13 36.85
CA SER A 176 -16.96 16.76 36.38
C SER A 176 -15.70 16.63 35.53
N THR A 177 -15.15 15.45 35.46
CA THR A 177 -14.00 15.16 34.62
C THR A 177 -14.48 14.48 33.35
N ILE A 178 -14.11 15.05 32.20
CA ILE A 178 -14.26 14.35 30.92
C ILE A 178 -13.05 13.44 30.70
N ASN A 179 -13.30 12.20 30.33
CA ASN A 179 -12.26 11.22 30.02
C ASN A 179 -12.70 10.43 28.79
N ILE A 180 -12.07 10.71 27.67
CA ILE A 180 -12.43 10.10 26.37
C ILE A 180 -11.30 9.20 25.91
N HIS A 181 -11.65 7.95 25.62
CA HIS A 181 -10.81 6.99 24.91
C HIS A 181 -11.42 6.74 23.54
N ARG A 182 -10.63 6.90 22.48
CA ARG A 182 -11.08 6.62 21.12
C ARG A 182 -9.96 5.96 20.33
N THR A 183 -10.31 4.97 19.55
CA THR A 183 -9.44 4.53 18.45
C THR A 183 -9.48 5.62 17.38
N SER A 184 -8.34 6.14 17.02
CA SER A 184 -8.20 7.21 16.03
C SER A 184 -7.01 6.93 15.13
N SER A 185 -7.05 7.54 13.94
CA SER A 185 -5.92 7.57 13.02
C SER A 185 -5.42 9.00 12.87
N VAL A 186 -4.09 9.10 12.70
CA VAL A 186 -3.41 10.32 12.23
C VAL A 186 -2.80 9.92 10.91
N GLU A 187 -3.24 10.51 9.81
CA GLU A 187 -2.86 10.08 8.46
C GLU A 187 -2.62 11.27 7.54
N GLY A 188 -1.67 11.13 6.65
CA GLY A 188 -1.42 12.10 5.60
C GLY A 188 -0.28 11.71 4.68
N LEU A 189 -0.05 12.57 3.69
CA LEU A 189 1.04 12.49 2.73
C LEU A 189 2.08 13.57 3.03
N CYS A 190 3.34 13.20 3.01
CA CYS A 190 4.45 14.14 3.09
C CYS A 190 5.32 14.06 1.85
N GLU A 191 5.55 15.20 1.24
CA GLU A 191 6.37 15.39 0.06
C GLU A 191 7.69 16.09 0.41
N GLY A 192 8.64 16.07 -0.52
CA GLY A 192 9.91 16.79 -0.33
C GLY A 192 10.91 16.08 0.58
N ILE A 193 10.63 14.85 0.99
CA ILE A 193 11.57 14.00 1.72
C ILE A 193 12.55 13.36 0.74
N ASN A 194 13.84 13.52 0.94
CA ASN A 194 14.86 12.88 0.12
C ASN A 194 14.90 11.36 0.30
N ALA A 195 15.43 10.66 -0.72
CA ALA A 195 15.74 9.24 -0.61
C ALA A 195 16.78 9.00 0.50
N GLY A 196 16.70 7.85 1.14
CA GLY A 196 17.57 7.46 2.25
C GLY A 196 16.81 7.02 3.48
N LEU A 197 17.51 6.96 4.59
CA LEU A 197 16.93 6.60 5.88
C LEU A 197 16.12 7.77 6.43
N VAL A 198 14.87 7.50 6.82
CA VAL A 198 13.95 8.51 7.38
C VAL A 198 13.41 7.99 8.70
N ASP A 199 13.61 8.76 9.76
CA ASP A 199 13.02 8.48 11.07
C ASP A 199 11.66 9.16 11.15
N ILE A 200 10.62 8.34 11.21
CA ILE A 200 9.22 8.78 11.24
C ILE A 200 8.67 8.52 12.64
N ALA A 201 8.31 9.58 13.33
CA ALA A 201 7.85 9.49 14.71
C ALA A 201 6.48 10.13 14.90
N ILE A 202 5.68 9.51 15.78
CA ILE A 202 4.45 10.09 16.29
C ILE A 202 4.71 10.75 17.63
N TRP A 203 4.22 11.96 17.78
CA TRP A 203 4.37 12.81 18.96
C TRP A 203 3.01 13.20 19.51
N VAL A 204 3.00 13.55 20.79
CA VAL A 204 1.89 14.25 21.41
C VAL A 204 2.37 15.63 21.89
N GLY A 205 1.56 16.65 21.62
CA GLY A 205 1.80 18.04 21.98
C GLY A 205 0.52 18.74 22.39
N THR A 206 0.64 20.04 22.67
CA THR A 206 -0.49 20.90 22.97
C THR A 206 -0.96 21.63 21.72
N CYS A 207 -2.24 21.99 21.67
CA CYS A 207 -2.74 22.96 20.70
C CYS A 207 -2.34 24.38 21.15
N SER A 208 -2.18 25.29 20.18
CA SER A 208 -2.00 26.70 20.49
C SER A 208 -3.21 27.22 21.28
N ASP A 209 -2.96 28.06 22.28
CA ASP A 209 -3.96 28.80 23.05
C ASP A 209 -4.87 27.99 24.00
N TYR A 210 -4.62 26.68 24.14
CA TYR A 210 -5.39 25.84 25.05
C TYR A 210 -4.50 25.13 26.07
N PRO A 211 -4.98 24.95 27.31
CA PRO A 211 -4.25 24.15 28.29
C PRO A 211 -4.18 22.69 27.86
N ARG A 212 -3.09 22.04 28.26
CA ARG A 212 -2.94 20.61 28.06
C ARG A 212 -3.86 19.83 29.00
N GLY A 213 -4.28 18.63 28.54
CA GLY A 213 -4.92 17.64 29.40
C GLY A 213 -3.99 16.48 29.76
N ASP A 214 -4.50 15.54 30.50
CA ASP A 214 -3.88 14.25 30.79
C ASP A 214 -4.12 13.33 29.57
N ALA A 215 -3.09 13.17 28.74
CA ALA A 215 -3.14 12.37 27.51
C ALA A 215 -2.52 10.98 27.70
N SER A 216 -2.98 10.01 26.94
CA SER A 216 -2.26 8.74 26.76
C SER A 216 -2.53 8.14 25.37
N THR A 217 -1.57 7.32 24.91
CA THR A 217 -1.61 6.74 23.58
C THR A 217 -1.42 5.24 23.66
N GLY A 218 -2.28 4.46 22.99
CA GLY A 218 -2.15 3.00 22.87
C GLY A 218 -2.51 2.20 24.12
N TRP A 219 -3.28 2.76 25.04
CA TRP A 219 -3.64 2.11 26.31
C TRP A 219 -4.27 0.72 26.09
N ASN A 220 -3.62 -0.30 26.65
CA ASN A 220 -4.03 -1.72 26.58
C ASN A 220 -4.41 -2.21 25.18
N SER A 221 -3.85 -1.60 24.14
CA SER A 221 -4.17 -1.92 22.74
C SER A 221 -2.92 -1.96 21.87
N VAL A 222 -3.07 -2.50 20.68
CA VAL A 222 -2.02 -2.47 19.67
C VAL A 222 -2.09 -1.17 18.89
N SER A 223 -0.96 -0.46 18.82
CA SER A 223 -0.78 0.72 17.97
C SER A 223 0.15 0.39 16.81
N ARG A 224 -0.04 1.06 15.68
CA ARG A 224 0.76 0.85 14.46
C ARG A 224 1.12 2.17 13.80
N ILE A 225 2.33 2.22 13.26
CA ILE A 225 2.70 3.18 12.22
C ILE A 225 2.85 2.38 10.93
N ILE A 226 2.10 2.74 9.90
CA ILE A 226 2.21 2.20 8.55
C ILE A 226 2.80 3.31 7.69
N ILE A 227 3.81 2.96 6.89
CA ILE A 227 4.53 3.87 6.01
C ILE A 227 4.52 3.27 4.62
N GLU A 228 4.13 4.05 3.64
CA GLU A 228 4.10 3.67 2.23
C GLU A 228 4.78 4.75 1.40
N GLU A 229 5.67 4.34 0.52
CA GLU A 229 6.26 5.22 -0.49
C GLU A 229 5.39 5.18 -1.74
N LEU A 230 4.87 6.32 -2.18
CA LEU A 230 3.95 6.44 -3.30
C LEU A 230 4.60 7.21 -4.46
N PRO A 231 4.36 6.80 -5.73
CA PRO A 231 4.79 7.57 -6.89
C PRO A 231 4.09 8.94 -6.91
N LYS A 232 4.78 9.92 -7.47
CA LYS A 232 4.21 11.21 -7.86
C LYS A 232 3.84 11.19 -9.33
#